data_8de230fdf994d4c5c7bb6b76bf48bd60
#
_entry.id   8de230fdf994d4c5c7bb6b76bf48bd60
#
_cell.length_a   1.000
_cell.length_b   1.000
_cell.length_c   1.000
_cell.angle_alpha   90.00
_cell.angle_beta   90.00
_cell.angle_gamma   90.00
#
_symmetry.space_group_name_H-M   'P 1'
#
loop_
_entity.id
_entity.type
_entity.pdbx_description
1 polymer ?
#
loop_
_entity_poly.entity_id
_entity_poly.type
_entity_poly.pdbx_seq_one_letter_code
_entity_poly.pdbx_strand_id
1 'polypeptide(L)'
;MPELRITILLLGLLGAMVSLHPAEQAPSELSDVSRGADASDAAWAQPSRSQPAPNSDDRFADGTPDFLRLDAPSDQDTFRRWFALIAEFQALRPSAEVPREINDCAALLRYSYRNALRTHDAAWFRETQIEPPSALPSLEKYRYPHTQLGAALFRIKPGVFLPEDLKNGAFAEFADAKTLKDFNMYFLSRDISAARPGDLLFYRQLEQDSPFHSMIFIGRSPWLSESSPADSGDVVVYHTGPIGNAPGEMRRLAVVDLMQHPSPRWRPVPGNGNFLGVFRWNILRGAN
;
A
#
# COMPACT_ATOMS: atom_id res chain seq x y z
N MET A 1 -21.07 -7.95 -40.33
CA MET A 1 -20.90 -6.99 -39.21
C MET A 1 -22.15 -6.99 -38.40
N PRO A 2 -22.19 -7.56 -37.19
CA PRO A 2 -23.29 -7.32 -36.24
C PRO A 2 -22.82 -6.41 -35.13
N GLU A 3 -23.58 -5.35 -34.90
CA GLU A 3 -23.40 -4.39 -33.80
C GLU A 3 -23.69 -5.05 -32.44
N LEU A 4 -22.76 -4.92 -31.51
CA LEU A 4 -22.91 -5.38 -30.12
C LEU A 4 -23.55 -4.25 -29.29
N ARG A 5 -24.83 -4.37 -29.00
CA ARG A 5 -25.56 -3.47 -28.10
C ARG A 5 -25.30 -3.87 -26.65
N ILE A 6 -24.62 -2.98 -25.91
CA ILE A 6 -24.42 -3.12 -24.47
C ILE A 6 -25.69 -2.62 -23.75
N THR A 7 -26.42 -3.54 -23.13
CA THR A 7 -27.55 -3.21 -22.27
C THR A 7 -27.06 -2.96 -20.85
N ILE A 8 -27.18 -1.70 -20.39
CA ILE A 8 -26.90 -1.32 -18.99
C ILE A 8 -28.15 -1.64 -18.16
N LEU A 9 -28.04 -2.59 -17.24
CA LEU A 9 -29.08 -2.89 -16.24
C LEU A 9 -28.91 -1.96 -15.04
N LEU A 10 -29.81 -1.02 -14.87
CA LEU A 10 -29.99 -0.23 -13.65
C LEU A 10 -30.87 -1.03 -12.66
N LEU A 11 -30.29 -1.50 -11.55
CA LEU A 11 -31.07 -1.97 -10.39
C LEU A 11 -31.24 -0.84 -9.40
N GLY A 12 -32.50 -0.39 -9.24
CA GLY A 12 -32.89 0.53 -8.19
C GLY A 12 -33.06 -0.22 -6.85
N LEU A 13 -32.58 0.36 -5.77
CA LEU A 13 -32.85 -0.10 -4.40
C LEU A 13 -33.80 0.88 -3.72
N LEU A 14 -34.91 0.31 -3.27
CA LEU A 14 -35.93 0.95 -2.42
C LEU A 14 -35.37 1.25 -1.03
N GLY A 15 -35.75 2.42 -0.53
CA GLY A 15 -35.44 2.86 0.82
C GLY A 15 -36.27 2.16 1.90
N ALA A 16 -35.66 2.00 3.07
CA ALA A 16 -36.36 1.73 4.33
C ALA A 16 -36.15 2.90 5.27
N MET A 17 -37.25 3.55 5.63
CA MET A 17 -37.34 4.53 6.71
C MET A 17 -37.22 3.83 8.06
N VAL A 18 -36.40 4.36 8.95
CA VAL A 18 -36.42 4.02 10.38
C VAL A 18 -36.62 5.28 11.20
N SER A 19 -37.59 5.18 12.08
CA SER A 19 -38.18 6.21 12.92
C SER A 19 -37.26 6.77 13.98
N LEU A 20 -37.34 8.07 14.17
CA LEU A 20 -36.80 8.84 15.29
C LEU A 20 -37.62 8.63 16.57
N HIS A 21 -36.97 8.46 17.71
CA HIS A 21 -37.54 8.66 19.05
C HIS A 21 -36.77 9.77 19.78
N PRO A 22 -37.46 10.61 20.56
CA PRO A 22 -36.87 11.83 21.10
C PRO A 22 -36.18 11.63 22.44
N ALA A 23 -35.26 12.57 22.68
CA ALA A 23 -34.44 12.72 23.87
C ALA A 23 -35.25 13.15 25.09
N GLU A 24 -34.94 12.61 26.25
CA GLU A 24 -35.39 13.03 27.56
C GLU A 24 -34.33 13.89 28.27
N GLN A 25 -34.77 15.00 28.81
CA GLN A 25 -33.95 16.05 29.44
C GLN A 25 -33.63 15.72 30.89
N ALA A 26 -32.48 16.24 31.34
CA ALA A 26 -31.98 16.28 32.69
C ALA A 26 -32.68 17.29 33.60
N PRO A 27 -32.48 17.28 34.91
CA PRO A 27 -32.48 18.53 35.65
C PRO A 27 -31.11 18.83 36.31
N SER A 28 -30.86 20.16 36.31
CA SER A 28 -29.79 20.86 36.96
C SER A 28 -30.00 20.95 38.47
N GLU A 29 -28.95 20.84 39.30
CA GLU A 29 -28.87 21.48 40.60
C GLU A 29 -27.52 22.17 40.80
N LEU A 30 -27.63 23.47 41.13
CA LEU A 30 -26.60 24.37 41.60
C LEU A 30 -26.42 24.18 43.13
N SER A 31 -25.20 24.16 43.57
CA SER A 31 -24.88 24.73 44.89
C SER A 31 -23.43 25.21 44.96
N ASP A 32 -23.40 26.48 45.23
CA ASP A 32 -22.32 27.39 45.48
C ASP A 32 -21.74 27.18 46.89
N VAL A 33 -20.44 27.05 47.07
CA VAL A 33 -19.72 27.43 48.31
C VAL A 33 -18.30 27.89 47.97
N SER A 34 -18.05 29.14 48.23
CA SER A 34 -16.77 29.83 48.20
C SER A 34 -15.96 29.54 49.50
N ARG A 35 -14.66 29.48 49.38
CA ARG A 35 -13.61 30.21 50.16
C ARG A 35 -12.32 29.39 50.33
N GLY A 36 -11.22 30.10 50.15
CA GLY A 36 -9.97 29.83 50.84
C GLY A 36 -8.75 29.80 49.92
N ALA A 37 -8.06 30.93 49.87
CA ALA A 37 -6.74 31.07 49.31
C ALA A 37 -5.73 30.24 50.14
N ASP A 38 -4.81 29.58 49.47
CA ASP A 38 -3.39 29.71 49.79
C ASP A 38 -2.52 29.22 48.65
N ALA A 39 -1.55 30.05 48.33
CA ALA A 39 -0.56 29.80 47.36
C ALA A 39 0.50 28.81 47.82
N SER A 40 0.79 27.80 47.02
CA SER A 40 2.12 27.18 47.02
C SER A 40 2.40 26.72 45.59
N ASP A 41 3.36 27.38 44.96
CA ASP A 41 3.99 26.97 43.71
C ASP A 41 4.52 25.54 43.80
N ALA A 42 3.74 24.62 43.30
CA ALA A 42 4.23 23.31 42.90
C ALA A 42 4.30 23.27 41.37
N ALA A 43 5.46 23.65 40.88
CA ALA A 43 5.81 23.41 39.47
C ALA A 43 5.59 21.94 39.15
N TRP A 44 4.50 21.61 38.48
CA TRP A 44 4.28 20.30 37.87
C TRP A 44 5.30 20.15 36.76
N ALA A 45 6.45 19.60 37.10
CA ALA A 45 7.38 19.06 36.12
C ALA A 45 6.61 17.97 35.35
N GLN A 46 6.20 18.31 34.14
CA GLN A 46 5.71 17.31 33.21
C GLN A 46 6.84 16.28 33.07
N PRO A 47 6.56 14.97 33.22
CA PRO A 47 7.56 13.97 32.90
C PRO A 47 7.95 14.21 31.45
N SER A 48 9.18 14.60 31.23
CA SER A 48 9.81 14.62 29.90
C SER A 48 9.55 13.23 29.33
N ARG A 49 8.69 13.14 28.32
CA ARG A 49 8.64 11.94 27.49
C ARG A 49 10.02 11.86 26.86
N SER A 50 10.92 11.10 27.50
CA SER A 50 12.16 10.68 26.92
C SER A 50 11.78 9.99 25.61
N GLN A 51 12.06 10.63 24.49
CA GLN A 51 12.00 9.94 23.20
C GLN A 51 12.95 8.74 23.35
N PRO A 52 12.50 7.52 23.03
CA PRO A 52 13.39 6.38 23.08
C PRO A 52 14.63 6.73 22.26
N ALA A 53 15.81 6.45 22.78
CA ALA A 53 17.06 6.60 22.06
C ALA A 53 16.92 5.87 20.72
N PRO A 54 17.43 6.44 19.59
CA PRO A 54 17.31 5.79 18.29
C PRO A 54 17.87 4.37 18.41
N ASN A 55 17.02 3.38 18.20
CA ASN A 55 17.42 1.98 18.20
C ASN A 55 18.41 1.81 17.02
N SER A 56 19.61 1.33 17.30
CA SER A 56 20.64 1.13 16.29
C SER A 56 20.21 0.20 15.15
N ASP A 57 19.13 -0.56 15.35
CA ASP A 57 18.65 -1.58 14.41
C ASP A 57 17.37 -1.16 13.66
N ASP A 58 16.79 0.01 13.97
CA ASP A 58 15.63 0.63 13.33
C ASP A 58 15.72 2.16 13.41
N ARG A 59 16.58 2.75 12.60
CA ARG A 59 16.94 4.19 12.63
C ARG A 59 15.76 5.14 12.38
N PHE A 60 14.66 4.66 11.79
CA PHE A 60 13.46 5.45 11.53
C PHE A 60 12.31 5.16 12.51
N ALA A 61 12.49 4.24 13.44
CA ALA A 61 11.49 3.81 14.41
C ALA A 61 10.14 3.43 13.75
N ASP A 62 10.18 2.87 12.55
CA ASP A 62 9.01 2.50 11.76
C ASP A 62 8.76 0.98 11.74
N GLY A 63 9.50 0.24 12.53
CA GLY A 63 9.40 -1.21 12.67
C GLY A 63 10.14 -2.00 11.60
N THR A 64 10.78 -1.34 10.64
CA THR A 64 11.58 -2.00 9.61
C THR A 64 13.03 -2.04 10.05
N PRO A 65 13.63 -3.24 10.24
CA PRO A 65 15.02 -3.35 10.64
C PRO A 65 15.98 -2.81 9.57
N ASP A 66 17.07 -2.19 10.01
CA ASP A 66 18.05 -1.55 9.12
C ASP A 66 18.73 -2.53 8.17
N PHE A 67 18.84 -3.80 8.52
CA PHE A 67 19.39 -4.82 7.62
C PHE A 67 18.51 -5.09 6.38
N LEU A 68 17.20 -4.74 6.43
CA LEU A 68 16.31 -4.82 5.26
C LEU A 68 16.32 -3.55 4.40
N ARG A 69 16.79 -2.40 4.90
CA ARG A 69 16.74 -1.16 4.15
C ARG A 69 17.73 -1.18 3.00
N LEU A 70 17.29 -0.70 1.86
CA LEU A 70 18.13 -0.57 0.67
C LEU A 70 18.84 0.80 0.71
N ASP A 71 20.06 0.84 1.26
CA ASP A 71 20.80 2.10 1.45
C ASP A 71 21.46 2.59 0.16
N ALA A 72 21.92 1.66 -0.68
CA ALA A 72 22.52 2.01 -1.95
C ALA A 72 21.46 2.51 -2.95
N PRO A 73 21.67 3.69 -3.58
CA PRO A 73 20.73 4.19 -4.61
C PRO A 73 20.52 3.20 -5.76
N SER A 74 21.55 2.43 -6.14
CA SER A 74 21.46 1.36 -7.15
C SER A 74 20.47 0.27 -6.76
N ASP A 75 20.51 -0.20 -5.50
CA ASP A 75 19.58 -1.21 -5.01
C ASP A 75 18.15 -0.67 -4.90
N GLN A 76 17.99 0.60 -4.49
CA GLN A 76 16.67 1.24 -4.47
C GLN A 76 16.07 1.34 -5.87
N ASP A 77 16.85 1.78 -6.87
CA ASP A 77 16.40 1.86 -8.26
C ASP A 77 16.09 0.47 -8.82
N THR A 78 16.97 -0.49 -8.58
CA THR A 78 16.80 -1.88 -9.00
C THR A 78 15.53 -2.49 -8.42
N PHE A 79 15.27 -2.32 -7.11
CA PHE A 79 14.04 -2.80 -6.48
C PHE A 79 12.79 -2.17 -7.11
N ARG A 80 12.78 -0.83 -7.28
CA ARG A 80 11.64 -0.11 -7.86
C ARG A 80 11.30 -0.60 -9.26
N ARG A 81 12.34 -0.75 -10.08
CA ARG A 81 12.19 -1.20 -11.46
C ARG A 81 11.66 -2.62 -11.53
N TRP A 82 12.22 -3.57 -10.77
CA TRP A 82 11.71 -4.94 -10.71
C TRP A 82 10.30 -5.01 -10.15
N PHE A 83 10.02 -4.31 -9.05
CA PHE A 83 8.71 -4.31 -8.42
C PHE A 83 7.61 -3.81 -9.38
N ALA A 84 7.83 -2.69 -10.05
CA ALA A 84 6.91 -2.13 -11.03
C ALA A 84 6.76 -3.03 -12.25
N LEU A 85 7.88 -3.52 -12.81
CA LEU A 85 7.91 -4.37 -13.99
C LEU A 85 7.17 -5.70 -13.76
N ILE A 86 7.42 -6.36 -12.63
CA ILE A 86 6.76 -7.62 -12.27
C ILE A 86 5.25 -7.40 -12.14
N ALA A 87 4.83 -6.34 -11.46
CA ALA A 87 3.42 -6.02 -11.28
C ALA A 87 2.71 -5.75 -12.62
N GLU A 88 3.32 -4.95 -13.49
CA GLU A 88 2.73 -4.64 -14.79
C GLU A 88 2.65 -5.88 -15.69
N PHE A 89 3.67 -6.73 -15.67
CA PHE A 89 3.64 -7.98 -16.43
C PHE A 89 2.42 -8.85 -16.08
N GLN A 90 2.02 -8.89 -14.80
CA GLN A 90 0.83 -9.64 -14.39
C GLN A 90 -0.46 -9.06 -14.99
N ALA A 91 -0.51 -7.76 -15.26
CA ALA A 91 -1.67 -7.13 -15.90
C ALA A 91 -1.67 -7.23 -17.43
N LEU A 92 -0.52 -7.50 -18.04
CA LEU A 92 -0.37 -7.64 -19.48
C LEU A 92 -0.54 -9.09 -19.97
N ARG A 93 -0.36 -10.07 -19.08
CA ARG A 93 -0.48 -11.49 -19.45
C ARG A 93 -1.95 -11.95 -19.44
N PRO A 94 -2.29 -13.06 -20.16
CA PRO A 94 -3.61 -13.66 -20.08
C PRO A 94 -4.01 -13.99 -18.63
N SER A 95 -5.27 -13.73 -18.26
CA SER A 95 -5.75 -13.94 -16.89
C SER A 95 -5.57 -15.38 -16.38
N ALA A 96 -5.63 -16.37 -17.28
CA ALA A 96 -5.40 -17.78 -16.92
C ALA A 96 -3.96 -18.09 -16.54
N GLU A 97 -3.01 -17.23 -16.90
CA GLU A 97 -1.58 -17.38 -16.63
C GLU A 97 -1.12 -16.55 -15.41
N VAL A 98 -1.99 -15.71 -14.85
CA VAL A 98 -1.70 -14.98 -13.61
C VAL A 98 -1.53 -15.99 -12.47
N PRO A 99 -0.44 -15.90 -11.67
CA PRO A 99 -0.24 -16.78 -10.53
C PRO A 99 -1.44 -16.79 -9.59
N ARG A 100 -1.92 -17.98 -9.22
CA ARG A 100 -3.13 -18.14 -8.38
C ARG A 100 -3.04 -17.49 -7.01
N GLU A 101 -1.83 -17.24 -6.52
CA GLU A 101 -1.62 -16.51 -5.27
C GLU A 101 -1.98 -15.02 -5.40
N ILE A 102 -2.05 -14.46 -6.61
CA ILE A 102 -2.48 -13.07 -6.86
C ILE A 102 -4.00 -13.06 -6.99
N ASN A 103 -4.69 -13.02 -5.86
CA ASN A 103 -6.14 -13.08 -5.80
C ASN A 103 -6.78 -11.79 -5.21
N ASP A 104 -5.96 -10.84 -4.79
CA ASP A 104 -6.37 -9.50 -4.35
C ASP A 104 -5.24 -8.48 -4.54
N CYS A 105 -5.52 -7.22 -4.21
CA CYS A 105 -4.53 -6.15 -4.35
C CYS A 105 -3.32 -6.33 -3.43
N ALA A 106 -3.49 -6.84 -2.21
CA ALA A 106 -2.39 -7.09 -1.27
C ALA A 106 -1.52 -8.27 -1.72
N ALA A 107 -2.15 -9.30 -2.31
CA ALA A 107 -1.44 -10.44 -2.89
C ALA A 107 -0.53 -10.00 -4.05
N LEU A 108 -1.02 -9.09 -4.92
CA LEU A 108 -0.18 -8.49 -5.96
C LEU A 108 1.03 -7.75 -5.36
N LEU A 109 0.82 -6.95 -4.30
CA LEU A 109 1.92 -6.26 -3.61
C LEU A 109 2.95 -7.25 -3.07
N ARG A 110 2.51 -8.29 -2.35
CA ARG A 110 3.39 -9.30 -1.75
C ARG A 110 4.15 -10.10 -2.80
N TYR A 111 3.46 -10.51 -3.87
CA TYR A 111 4.07 -11.24 -4.99
C TYR A 111 5.18 -10.41 -5.65
N SER A 112 4.85 -9.18 -6.05
CA SER A 112 5.81 -8.30 -6.72
C SER A 112 6.98 -7.93 -5.82
N TYR A 113 6.74 -7.69 -4.52
CA TYR A 113 7.78 -7.39 -3.53
C TYR A 113 8.76 -8.53 -3.36
N ARG A 114 8.27 -9.76 -3.11
CA ARG A 114 9.13 -10.93 -2.94
C ARG A 114 9.94 -11.21 -4.21
N ASN A 115 9.30 -11.18 -5.36
CA ASN A 115 9.97 -11.43 -6.62
C ASN A 115 11.00 -10.36 -6.97
N ALA A 116 10.76 -9.08 -6.67
CA ALA A 116 11.74 -8.01 -6.85
C ALA A 116 13.03 -8.22 -6.04
N LEU A 117 12.94 -8.95 -4.91
CA LEU A 117 14.08 -9.25 -4.03
C LEU A 117 14.77 -10.58 -4.35
N ARG A 118 14.28 -11.36 -5.31
CA ARG A 118 14.91 -12.64 -5.72
C ARG A 118 16.15 -12.43 -6.59
N THR A 119 16.95 -13.46 -6.71
CA THR A 119 17.96 -13.52 -7.77
C THR A 119 17.24 -13.72 -9.11
N HIS A 120 17.47 -12.81 -10.06
CA HIS A 120 16.89 -12.88 -11.39
C HIS A 120 17.82 -13.67 -12.34
N ASP A 121 17.88 -14.96 -12.12
CA ASP A 121 18.68 -15.92 -12.89
C ASP A 121 17.81 -16.72 -13.87
N ALA A 122 18.44 -17.61 -14.63
CA ALA A 122 17.74 -18.46 -15.61
C ALA A 122 16.65 -19.34 -14.97
N ALA A 123 16.76 -19.70 -13.69
CA ALA A 123 15.73 -20.46 -12.99
C ALA A 123 14.51 -19.60 -12.70
N TRP A 124 14.72 -18.37 -12.22
CA TRP A 124 13.66 -17.39 -11.98
C TRP A 124 12.90 -17.04 -13.27
N PHE A 125 13.62 -16.80 -14.39
CA PHE A 125 12.98 -16.50 -15.68
C PHE A 125 12.13 -17.68 -16.19
N ARG A 126 12.59 -18.92 -16.03
CA ARG A 126 11.78 -20.10 -16.40
C ARG A 126 10.54 -20.26 -15.52
N GLU A 127 10.66 -19.96 -14.22
CA GLU A 127 9.55 -20.05 -13.27
C GLU A 127 8.48 -18.99 -13.53
N THR A 128 8.89 -17.75 -13.70
CA THR A 128 7.96 -16.61 -13.79
C THR A 128 7.49 -16.30 -15.19
N GLN A 129 8.24 -16.74 -16.21
CA GLN A 129 8.05 -16.41 -17.63
C GLN A 129 8.12 -14.89 -17.89
N ILE A 130 8.84 -14.13 -17.02
CA ILE A 130 9.03 -12.70 -17.16
C ILE A 130 10.36 -12.45 -17.84
N GLU A 131 10.32 -11.94 -19.08
CA GLU A 131 11.52 -11.53 -19.84
C GLU A 131 11.51 -10.01 -19.94
N PRO A 132 12.29 -9.27 -19.14
CA PRO A 132 12.27 -7.82 -19.17
C PRO A 132 12.77 -7.28 -20.51
N PRO A 133 12.21 -6.15 -21.01
CA PRO A 133 12.60 -5.58 -22.31
C PRO A 133 14.04 -5.06 -22.34
N SER A 134 14.67 -4.93 -21.19
CA SER A 134 16.10 -4.60 -21.06
C SER A 134 16.71 -5.36 -19.89
N ALA A 135 18.02 -5.63 -19.97
CA ALA A 135 18.73 -6.28 -18.86
C ALA A 135 18.67 -5.42 -17.59
N LEU A 136 18.19 -6.05 -16.51
CA LEU A 136 18.16 -5.45 -15.18
C LEU A 136 18.98 -6.32 -14.21
N PRO A 137 19.87 -5.74 -13.41
CA PRO A 137 20.60 -6.49 -12.40
C PRO A 137 19.65 -6.97 -11.29
N SER A 138 20.07 -7.97 -10.53
CA SER A 138 19.45 -8.27 -9.23
C SER A 138 20.00 -7.31 -8.16
N LEU A 139 19.29 -7.17 -7.02
CA LEU A 139 19.79 -6.40 -5.89
C LEU A 139 21.12 -6.97 -5.39
N GLU A 140 21.94 -6.13 -4.77
CA GLU A 140 23.24 -6.55 -4.21
C GLU A 140 23.15 -6.87 -2.72
N LYS A 141 22.41 -6.08 -1.94
CA LYS A 141 22.42 -6.13 -0.47
C LYS A 141 21.95 -7.49 0.09
N TYR A 142 20.89 -8.06 -0.44
CA TYR A 142 20.36 -9.36 -0.01
C TYR A 142 19.46 -9.99 -1.07
N ARG A 143 19.12 -11.26 -0.88
CA ARG A 143 18.24 -12.03 -1.78
C ARG A 143 17.14 -12.73 -0.98
N TYR A 144 15.90 -12.59 -1.43
CA TYR A 144 14.79 -13.36 -0.89
C TYR A 144 14.89 -14.83 -1.32
N PRO A 145 14.66 -15.82 -0.44
CA PRO A 145 14.28 -15.69 0.99
C PRO A 145 15.47 -15.64 1.95
N HIS A 146 16.71 -15.44 1.49
CA HIS A 146 17.94 -15.50 2.27
C HIS A 146 18.20 -14.21 3.05
N THR A 147 17.29 -13.91 3.98
CA THR A 147 17.39 -12.79 4.93
C THR A 147 17.36 -13.32 6.36
N GLN A 148 17.63 -12.46 7.35
CA GLN A 148 17.48 -12.83 8.78
C GLN A 148 16.03 -13.18 9.15
N LEU A 149 15.04 -12.71 8.38
CA LEU A 149 13.62 -13.02 8.53
C LEU A 149 13.17 -14.20 7.66
N GLY A 150 14.05 -14.79 6.86
CA GLY A 150 13.67 -15.81 5.90
C GLY A 150 12.62 -15.30 4.93
N ALA A 151 11.53 -16.03 4.79
CA ALA A 151 10.39 -15.68 3.94
C ALA A 151 9.41 -14.68 4.59
N ALA A 152 9.48 -14.48 5.92
CA ALA A 152 8.56 -13.65 6.70
C ALA A 152 8.94 -12.16 6.65
N LEU A 153 8.85 -11.51 5.49
CA LEU A 153 9.36 -10.15 5.28
C LEU A 153 8.43 -9.01 5.72
N PHE A 154 7.15 -9.30 5.96
CA PHE A 154 6.16 -8.26 6.24
C PHE A 154 5.92 -8.13 7.73
N ARG A 155 6.13 -6.93 8.27
CA ARG A 155 5.78 -6.62 9.66
C ARG A 155 4.27 -6.64 9.83
N ILE A 156 3.81 -7.34 10.88
CA ILE A 156 2.37 -7.50 11.19
C ILE A 156 1.99 -6.99 12.58
N LYS A 157 2.96 -6.54 13.38
CA LYS A 157 2.73 -5.95 14.70
C LYS A 157 3.23 -4.50 14.75
N PRO A 158 2.53 -3.60 15.45
CA PRO A 158 2.97 -2.22 15.62
C PRO A 158 4.23 -2.12 16.48
N GLY A 159 4.92 -0.98 16.38
CA GLY A 159 6.07 -0.64 17.20
C GLY A 159 7.38 -0.61 16.44
N VAL A 160 8.44 -0.15 17.11
CA VAL A 160 9.81 -0.18 16.60
C VAL A 160 10.31 -1.62 16.51
N PHE A 161 11.27 -1.86 15.63
CA PHE A 161 11.91 -3.17 15.57
C PHE A 161 12.76 -3.42 16.84
N LEU A 162 12.61 -4.61 17.39
CA LEU A 162 13.44 -5.14 18.48
C LEU A 162 14.05 -6.47 18.04
N PRO A 163 15.23 -6.86 18.55
CA PRO A 163 15.87 -8.14 18.20
C PRO A 163 14.98 -9.37 18.43
N GLU A 164 14.09 -9.31 19.42
CA GLU A 164 13.12 -10.35 19.72
C GLU A 164 12.08 -10.55 18.62
N ASP A 165 11.84 -9.53 17.81
CA ASP A 165 10.88 -9.55 16.70
C ASP A 165 11.25 -10.56 15.61
N LEU A 166 12.51 -10.95 15.53
CA LEU A 166 12.96 -12.04 14.64
C LEU A 166 12.32 -13.40 14.99
N LYS A 167 11.82 -13.58 16.23
CA LYS A 167 11.35 -14.88 16.73
C LYS A 167 9.94 -14.85 17.34
N ASN A 168 9.38 -13.67 17.59
CA ASN A 168 8.11 -13.52 18.33
C ASN A 168 6.87 -13.42 17.42
N GLY A 169 7.02 -13.67 16.11
CA GLY A 169 5.94 -13.55 15.12
C GLY A 169 5.53 -12.10 14.84
N ALA A 170 6.46 -11.15 14.94
CA ALA A 170 6.22 -9.76 14.53
C ALA A 170 6.27 -9.61 13.01
N PHE A 171 6.85 -10.58 12.32
CA PHE A 171 6.93 -10.66 10.86
C PHE A 171 6.26 -11.92 10.33
N ALA A 172 5.70 -11.84 9.13
CA ALA A 172 5.03 -12.95 8.45
C ALA A 172 5.25 -12.88 6.92
N GLU A 173 4.92 -13.99 6.25
CA GLU A 173 4.86 -14.01 4.79
C GLU A 173 3.58 -13.38 4.24
N PHE A 174 2.54 -13.35 5.05
CA PHE A 174 1.24 -12.78 4.74
C PHE A 174 0.99 -11.49 5.53
N ALA A 175 0.50 -10.47 4.82
CA ALA A 175 -0.07 -9.25 5.40
C ALA A 175 -1.15 -8.72 4.46
N ASP A 176 -2.29 -8.29 4.99
CA ASP A 176 -3.35 -7.66 4.21
C ASP A 176 -2.99 -6.22 3.80
N ALA A 177 -3.83 -5.58 2.99
CA ALA A 177 -3.57 -4.24 2.47
C ALA A 177 -3.42 -3.19 3.58
N LYS A 178 -4.23 -3.30 4.65
CA LYS A 178 -4.14 -2.39 5.81
C LYS A 178 -2.83 -2.56 6.56
N THR A 179 -2.46 -3.78 6.87
CA THR A 179 -1.23 -4.14 7.58
C THR A 179 0.01 -3.74 6.78
N LEU A 180 0.02 -4.00 5.47
CA LEU A 180 1.10 -3.54 4.58
C LEU A 180 1.26 -2.02 4.65
N LYS A 181 0.15 -1.28 4.51
CA LYS A 181 0.16 0.19 4.57
C LYS A 181 0.62 0.71 5.93
N ASP A 182 0.11 0.12 7.02
CA ASP A 182 0.33 0.66 8.36
C ASP A 182 1.73 0.36 8.93
N PHE A 183 2.35 -0.78 8.55
CA PHE A 183 3.60 -1.25 9.18
C PHE A 183 4.78 -1.44 8.22
N ASN A 184 4.55 -1.40 6.90
CA ASN A 184 5.61 -1.67 5.92
C ASN A 184 5.86 -0.51 4.96
N MET A 185 5.11 0.57 5.13
CA MET A 185 5.16 1.73 4.24
C MET A 185 5.08 3.02 5.01
N TYR A 186 5.60 4.08 4.40
CA TYR A 186 5.45 5.44 4.92
C TYR A 186 4.71 6.32 3.92
N PHE A 187 3.97 7.27 4.45
CA PHE A 187 3.21 8.25 3.66
C PHE A 187 4.15 9.24 2.99
N LEU A 188 3.88 9.58 1.72
CA LEU A 188 4.59 10.60 0.97
C LEU A 188 3.77 11.86 0.78
N SER A 189 2.59 11.72 0.15
CA SER A 189 1.77 12.87 -0.26
C SER A 189 0.33 12.43 -0.55
N ARG A 190 -0.58 13.39 -0.55
CA ARG A 190 -1.91 13.22 -1.15
C ARG A 190 -1.96 13.71 -2.61
N ASP A 191 -0.86 14.20 -3.13
CA ASP A 191 -0.72 14.56 -4.54
C ASP A 191 -0.03 13.42 -5.30
N ILE A 192 -0.74 12.87 -6.29
CA ILE A 192 -0.22 11.76 -7.12
C ILE A 192 1.03 12.16 -7.91
N SER A 193 1.24 13.45 -8.17
CA SER A 193 2.44 13.94 -8.87
C SER A 193 3.75 13.65 -8.12
N ALA A 194 3.67 13.37 -6.81
CA ALA A 194 4.81 12.94 -6.00
C ALA A 194 5.19 11.47 -6.19
N ALA A 195 4.33 10.68 -6.86
CA ALA A 195 4.58 9.26 -7.08
C ALA A 195 5.73 9.01 -8.05
N ARG A 196 6.52 7.98 -7.76
CA ARG A 196 7.56 7.45 -8.64
C ARG A 196 7.28 5.96 -8.91
N PRO A 197 7.82 5.37 -9.97
CA PRO A 197 7.66 3.93 -10.22
C PRO A 197 7.94 3.09 -8.97
N GLY A 198 7.01 2.18 -8.63
CA GLY A 198 7.06 1.35 -7.44
C GLY A 198 6.47 1.98 -6.16
N ASP A 199 5.97 3.22 -6.21
CA ASP A 199 5.15 3.79 -5.14
C ASP A 199 3.70 3.27 -5.24
N LEU A 200 2.93 3.46 -4.20
CA LEU A 200 1.62 2.83 -4.02
C LEU A 200 0.56 3.87 -3.73
N LEU A 201 -0.56 3.77 -4.40
CA LEU A 201 -1.75 4.55 -4.11
C LEU A 201 -2.66 3.72 -3.21
N PHE A 202 -3.05 4.25 -2.06
CA PHE A 202 -3.99 3.59 -1.16
C PHE A 202 -5.33 4.31 -1.09
N TYR A 203 -6.39 3.51 -1.00
CA TYR A 203 -7.77 3.95 -0.85
C TYR A 203 -8.44 3.22 0.31
N ARG A 204 -9.49 3.83 0.87
CA ARG A 204 -10.37 3.22 1.86
C ARG A 204 -11.82 3.40 1.47
N GLN A 205 -12.51 2.29 1.20
CA GLN A 205 -13.92 2.22 0.82
C GLN A 205 -14.70 1.57 1.96
N LEU A 206 -15.23 2.38 2.88
CA LEU A 206 -15.84 1.89 4.14
C LEU A 206 -17.09 1.04 3.92
N GLU A 207 -17.70 1.14 2.75
CA GLU A 207 -18.88 0.37 2.36
C GLU A 207 -18.58 -1.06 1.86
N GLN A 208 -17.29 -1.43 1.81
CA GLN A 208 -16.84 -2.75 1.32
C GLN A 208 -16.32 -3.60 2.49
N ASP A 209 -16.53 -4.90 2.43
CA ASP A 209 -16.06 -5.87 3.43
C ASP A 209 -14.52 -5.84 3.57
N SER A 210 -13.84 -5.63 2.45
CA SER A 210 -12.39 -5.38 2.40
C SER A 210 -12.14 -3.90 2.05
N PRO A 211 -12.12 -3.00 3.03
CA PRO A 211 -12.16 -1.56 2.76
C PRO A 211 -10.86 -0.96 2.20
N PHE A 212 -9.73 -1.64 2.36
CA PHE A 212 -8.43 -1.12 1.91
C PHE A 212 -8.08 -1.67 0.53
N HIS A 213 -7.77 -0.74 -0.39
CA HIS A 213 -7.34 -1.04 -1.75
C HIS A 213 -6.02 -0.37 -2.04
N SER A 214 -5.22 -1.03 -2.88
CA SER A 214 -3.94 -0.51 -3.32
C SER A 214 -3.78 -0.61 -4.83
N MET A 215 -3.09 0.37 -5.41
CA MET A 215 -2.63 0.35 -6.79
C MET A 215 -1.13 0.62 -6.81
N ILE A 216 -0.41 -0.01 -7.72
CA ILE A 216 1.03 0.22 -7.92
C ILE A 216 1.19 1.26 -9.00
N PHE A 217 1.90 2.34 -8.71
CA PHE A 217 2.28 3.34 -9.71
C PHE A 217 3.48 2.80 -10.52
N ILE A 218 3.27 2.62 -11.80
CA ILE A 218 4.27 2.07 -12.73
C ILE A 218 5.11 3.18 -13.35
N GLY A 219 4.52 4.37 -13.51
CA GLY A 219 5.06 5.39 -14.39
C GLY A 219 4.85 5.00 -15.85
N ARG A 220 5.77 5.34 -16.72
CA ARG A 220 5.75 4.89 -18.12
C ARG A 220 6.07 3.41 -18.21
N SER A 221 5.30 2.70 -19.01
CA SER A 221 5.48 1.25 -19.20
C SER A 221 6.83 0.95 -19.86
N PRO A 222 7.65 0.07 -19.30
CA PRO A 222 8.83 -0.43 -20.00
C PRO A 222 8.51 -1.50 -21.06
N TRP A 223 7.28 -2.06 -21.05
CA TRP A 223 6.85 -3.13 -21.94
C TRP A 223 6.27 -2.63 -23.28
N LEU A 224 5.78 -1.40 -23.29
CA LEU A 224 5.10 -0.84 -24.44
C LEU A 224 6.02 0.17 -25.15
N SER A 225 6.14 0.04 -26.47
CA SER A 225 6.95 0.97 -27.23
C SER A 225 6.26 2.34 -27.29
N GLU A 226 7.04 3.42 -27.34
CA GLU A 226 6.56 4.80 -27.43
C GLU A 226 5.73 5.11 -28.71
N SER A 227 5.53 4.12 -29.56
CA SER A 227 4.85 4.26 -30.86
C SER A 227 3.33 4.39 -30.76
N SER A 228 2.72 4.15 -29.58
CA SER A 228 1.29 4.36 -29.37
C SER A 228 1.03 5.58 -28.48
N PRO A 229 0.36 6.64 -28.98
CA PRO A 229 0.00 7.79 -28.15
C PRO A 229 -0.84 7.44 -26.91
N ALA A 230 -1.62 6.35 -26.96
CA ALA A 230 -2.44 5.86 -25.84
C ALA A 230 -1.60 5.28 -24.69
N ASP A 231 -0.36 4.88 -24.95
CA ASP A 231 0.53 4.21 -24.00
C ASP A 231 1.67 5.12 -23.50
N SER A 232 1.71 6.38 -23.94
CA SER A 232 2.80 7.32 -23.63
C SER A 232 2.74 7.93 -22.24
N GLY A 233 1.64 7.72 -21.48
CA GLY A 233 1.41 8.28 -20.15
C GLY A 233 1.82 7.36 -19.01
N ASP A 234 1.78 7.92 -17.80
CA ASP A 234 1.92 7.13 -16.58
C ASP A 234 0.72 6.20 -16.39
N VAL A 235 0.98 5.00 -15.86
CA VAL A 235 -0.05 4.00 -15.59
C VAL A 235 0.03 3.50 -14.15
N VAL A 236 -1.09 2.96 -13.69
CA VAL A 236 -1.20 2.18 -12.46
C VAL A 236 -1.66 0.77 -12.76
N VAL A 237 -1.26 -0.16 -11.89
CA VAL A 237 -1.68 -1.57 -11.95
C VAL A 237 -2.26 -1.99 -10.61
N TYR A 238 -3.34 -2.77 -10.64
CA TYR A 238 -3.98 -3.31 -9.45
C TYR A 238 -4.76 -4.59 -9.76
N HIS A 239 -5.05 -5.36 -8.72
CA HIS A 239 -6.03 -6.45 -8.77
C HIS A 239 -7.32 -5.96 -8.11
N THR A 240 -8.47 -6.20 -8.73
CA THR A 240 -9.76 -5.71 -8.22
C THR A 240 -10.18 -6.37 -6.91
N GLY A 241 -9.60 -7.53 -6.60
CA GLY A 241 -10.14 -8.44 -5.59
C GLY A 241 -11.42 -9.13 -6.08
N PRO A 242 -11.97 -10.07 -5.31
CA PRO A 242 -13.23 -10.72 -5.62
C PRO A 242 -14.37 -9.70 -5.70
N ILE A 243 -15.26 -9.87 -6.69
CA ILE A 243 -16.46 -9.03 -6.89
C ILE A 243 -17.67 -9.97 -6.93
N GLY A 244 -18.41 -10.04 -5.84
CA GLY A 244 -19.45 -11.05 -5.67
C GLY A 244 -18.86 -12.46 -5.76
N ASN A 245 -19.33 -13.28 -6.71
CA ASN A 245 -18.81 -14.63 -6.96
C ASN A 245 -17.65 -14.68 -7.97
N ALA A 246 -17.24 -13.55 -8.56
CA ALA A 246 -16.14 -13.50 -9.51
C ALA A 246 -14.81 -13.36 -8.75
N PRO A 247 -13.73 -14.05 -9.19
CA PRO A 247 -12.43 -14.03 -8.49
C PRO A 247 -11.71 -12.69 -8.58
N GLY A 248 -12.22 -11.75 -9.36
CA GLY A 248 -11.55 -10.50 -9.67
C GLY A 248 -10.57 -10.65 -10.82
N GLU A 249 -9.88 -9.57 -11.14
CA GLU A 249 -8.96 -9.53 -12.27
C GLU A 249 -7.86 -8.48 -12.10
N MET A 250 -6.79 -8.68 -12.84
CA MET A 250 -5.74 -7.67 -13.00
C MET A 250 -6.22 -6.52 -13.88
N ARG A 251 -5.89 -5.31 -13.50
CA ARG A 251 -6.22 -4.09 -14.23
C ARG A 251 -4.97 -3.23 -14.42
N ARG A 252 -4.85 -2.67 -15.62
CA ARG A 252 -3.90 -1.62 -15.97
C ARG A 252 -4.71 -0.40 -16.44
N LEU A 253 -4.42 0.76 -15.88
CA LEU A 253 -5.18 1.98 -16.16
C LEU A 253 -4.23 3.17 -16.28
N ALA A 254 -4.45 4.02 -17.29
CA ALA A 254 -3.72 5.27 -17.39
C ALA A 254 -4.07 6.21 -16.23
N VAL A 255 -3.06 6.91 -15.69
CA VAL A 255 -3.28 7.86 -14.60
C VAL A 255 -4.27 8.95 -14.99
N VAL A 256 -4.26 9.40 -16.23
CA VAL A 256 -5.21 10.40 -16.76
C VAL A 256 -6.65 9.88 -16.67
N ASP A 257 -6.89 8.61 -16.97
CA ASP A 257 -8.22 7.99 -16.88
C ASP A 257 -8.63 7.78 -15.40
N LEU A 258 -7.67 7.43 -14.55
CA LEU A 258 -7.92 7.31 -13.10
C LEU A 258 -8.30 8.67 -12.50
N MET A 259 -7.65 9.76 -12.92
CA MET A 259 -8.00 11.13 -12.50
C MET A 259 -9.43 11.51 -12.90
N GLN A 260 -9.93 10.95 -14.00
CA GLN A 260 -11.27 11.17 -14.55
C GLN A 260 -12.23 10.02 -14.25
N HIS A 261 -11.85 9.08 -13.37
CA HIS A 261 -12.65 7.88 -13.08
C HIS A 261 -14.12 8.27 -12.81
N PRO A 262 -15.12 7.57 -13.42
CA PRO A 262 -16.54 7.94 -13.32
C PRO A 262 -17.04 7.97 -11.88
N SER A 263 -16.53 7.08 -11.02
CA SER A 263 -16.80 7.15 -9.59
C SER A 263 -15.73 8.01 -8.88
N PRO A 264 -16.09 9.20 -8.32
CA PRO A 264 -15.14 10.13 -7.72
C PRO A 264 -14.29 9.53 -6.59
N ARG A 265 -14.81 8.52 -5.86
CA ARG A 265 -14.11 7.84 -4.77
C ARG A 265 -12.81 7.15 -5.17
N TRP A 266 -12.60 6.89 -6.47
CA TRP A 266 -11.38 6.31 -7.01
C TRP A 266 -10.40 7.33 -7.57
N ARG A 267 -10.76 8.62 -7.63
CA ARG A 267 -9.87 9.65 -8.13
C ARG A 267 -8.76 9.97 -7.13
N PRO A 268 -7.47 9.90 -7.51
CA PRO A 268 -6.35 10.16 -6.62
C PRO A 268 -6.09 11.67 -6.45
N VAL A 269 -7.08 12.37 -5.90
CA VAL A 269 -7.01 13.82 -5.67
C VAL A 269 -7.06 14.14 -4.18
N PRO A 270 -6.39 15.21 -3.70
CA PRO A 270 -6.34 15.57 -2.28
C PRO A 270 -7.71 15.74 -1.62
N GLY A 271 -8.72 16.22 -2.37
CA GLY A 271 -10.09 16.41 -1.88
C GLY A 271 -10.92 15.13 -1.73
N ASN A 272 -10.44 13.99 -2.26
CA ASN A 272 -11.15 12.71 -2.14
C ASN A 272 -10.85 12.06 -0.78
N GLY A 273 -11.82 12.02 0.13
CA GLY A 273 -11.67 11.39 1.46
C GLY A 273 -11.35 9.89 1.43
N ASN A 274 -11.69 9.19 0.35
CA ASN A 274 -11.38 7.78 0.16
C ASN A 274 -9.92 7.55 -0.28
N PHE A 275 -9.28 8.52 -0.93
CA PHE A 275 -7.87 8.43 -1.30
C PHE A 275 -7.00 8.74 -0.09
N LEU A 276 -6.30 7.77 0.44
CA LEU A 276 -5.41 7.91 1.59
C LEU A 276 -4.09 8.58 1.23
N GLY A 277 -3.66 8.48 -0.03
CA GLY A 277 -2.45 9.11 -0.55
C GLY A 277 -1.51 8.14 -1.25
N VAL A 278 -0.32 8.67 -1.54
CA VAL A 278 0.82 7.97 -2.09
C VAL A 278 1.71 7.49 -0.94
N PHE A 279 2.11 6.23 -0.98
CA PHE A 279 2.94 5.56 0.03
C PHE A 279 4.15 4.92 -0.64
N ARG A 280 5.19 4.69 0.15
CA ARG A 280 6.43 4.05 -0.30
C ARG A 280 6.86 2.99 0.70
N TRP A 281 7.43 1.91 0.21
CA TRP A 281 8.00 0.85 1.04
C TRP A 281 9.05 1.38 2.01
N ASN A 282 8.98 0.98 3.28
CA ASN A 282 9.92 1.39 4.32
C ASN A 282 11.36 1.03 3.98
N ILE A 283 11.59 -0.08 3.28
CA ILE A 283 12.94 -0.49 2.85
C ILE A 283 13.62 0.51 1.92
N LEU A 284 12.84 1.40 1.27
CA LEU A 284 13.33 2.48 0.40
C LEU A 284 13.55 3.80 1.15
N ARG A 285 13.29 3.84 2.47
CA ARG A 285 13.48 5.04 3.28
C ARG A 285 14.96 5.22 3.55
N GLY A 286 15.59 6.16 2.83
CA GLY A 286 16.98 6.53 3.01
C GLY A 286 17.17 7.65 4.03
N ALA A 287 18.37 7.81 4.58
CA ALA A 287 18.77 9.06 5.20
C ALA A 287 18.87 10.11 4.07
N ASN A 288 18.12 11.21 4.21
CA ASN A 288 18.24 12.37 3.34
C ASN A 288 19.61 13.02 3.55
#